data_5161c2bd7d93b0c83a5e5ddd4c991827
#
_entry.id   5161c2bd7d93b0c83a5e5ddd4c991827
#
_cell.length_a   1.000
_cell.length_b   1.000
_cell.length_c   1.000
_cell.angle_alpha   90.00
_cell.angle_beta   90.00
_cell.angle_gamma   90.00
#
_symmetry.space_group_name_H-M   'P 1'
#
loop_
_entity.id
_entity.type
_entity.pdbx_description
1 polymer ?
#
loop_
_entity_poly.entity_id
_entity_poly.type
_entity_poly.pdbx_seq_one_letter_code
_entity_poly.pdbx_strand_id
1 'polypeptide(L)'
;MISWIQRSFQHHFRLIFALLLIGMVVPFIFTIGSTPGIGRADRTSVTRDFFGHNLASLADDSQIREDGRLSAQLQMASGATAEQIQFYGYQRVAALHMADQLHIPAATPAELQDYIKHLRIFAGQDGQFDAGRYDMFRANLRTGSTVSEADIARVIADDVRVQKIQALLSGPGYVLPGDVNALLVKGDTTWTISTATVDYATFGADISLSDADISKFFSDNSFRYTIAPMVSVDYVEFPASAYLSQIPAPTDGEIAEYYNSNMSKFPAPAAKVPGAKPNPLADFEAVKGDVRAALVADRAKRAAIKAGSDLAFELFDGKIARGPALDSFLAGLKLKTASLAPFTLEAGPAELGASREISEAAFRLSDDRYFSEAIPSPAGAVVLILRGTLPSRNPALAEVRDKVRSDALDNERRKRFVEFGRLLRAGIERRLKDGESFEKAAVEAGGDVKVSVKSYPAFRLRDQPRDIDPVVTGVLDSLNKGSVSDMEATAEKGILVYAADKRTPPLGESSPEYAQMRAALARASSVSESVAILGDLVDRELKRTDATAK
;
A
#
# COMPACT_ATOMS: atom_id res chain seq x y z
N MET A 1 -61.11 43.26 22.51
CA MET A 1 -60.85 42.28 21.43
C MET A 1 -59.89 41.16 21.84
N ILE A 2 -58.86 41.41 22.61
CA ILE A 2 -57.88 40.39 23.03
C ILE A 2 -58.48 39.30 23.91
N SER A 3 -59.40 39.63 24.80
CA SER A 3 -60.00 38.65 25.74
C SER A 3 -60.96 37.64 25.03
N TRP A 4 -61.57 38.00 23.88
CA TRP A 4 -62.40 37.11 23.10
C TRP A 4 -61.56 36.09 22.32
N ILE A 5 -60.42 36.52 21.81
CA ILE A 5 -59.45 35.66 21.13
C ILE A 5 -58.86 34.62 22.09
N GLN A 6 -58.50 35.05 23.32
CA GLN A 6 -57.98 34.13 24.34
C GLN A 6 -59.04 33.10 24.78
N ARG A 7 -60.27 33.47 24.94
CA ARG A 7 -61.34 32.57 25.36
C ARG A 7 -61.72 31.58 24.29
N SER A 8 -61.76 32.01 22.98
CA SER A 8 -62.01 31.15 21.85
C SER A 8 -60.87 30.15 21.66
N PHE A 9 -59.59 30.58 21.88
CA PHE A 9 -58.40 29.74 21.78
C PHE A 9 -58.38 28.66 22.89
N GLN A 10 -58.78 28.99 24.14
CA GLN A 10 -58.82 28.01 25.20
C GLN A 10 -59.93 26.98 25.04
N HIS A 11 -61.09 27.36 24.46
CA HIS A 11 -62.21 26.44 24.32
C HIS A 11 -62.07 25.50 23.11
N HIS A 12 -61.39 25.93 22.06
CA HIS A 12 -61.18 25.17 20.86
C HIS A 12 -59.71 24.81 20.58
N PHE A 13 -58.88 24.85 21.62
CA PHE A 13 -57.44 24.64 21.52
C PHE A 13 -57.08 23.37 20.74
N ARG A 14 -57.74 22.26 20.99
CA ARG A 14 -57.50 20.98 20.30
C ARG A 14 -57.80 21.06 18.80
N LEU A 15 -58.82 21.77 18.41
CA LEU A 15 -59.25 21.89 17.02
C LEU A 15 -58.41 22.93 16.28
N ILE A 16 -58.07 24.02 16.91
CA ILE A 16 -57.18 25.05 16.36
C ILE A 16 -55.76 24.51 16.25
N PHE A 17 -55.28 23.78 17.26
CA PHE A 17 -53.98 23.13 17.22
C PHE A 17 -53.89 22.05 16.13
N ALA A 18 -54.95 21.23 15.97
CA ALA A 18 -55.01 20.22 14.89
C ALA A 18 -55.00 20.88 13.50
N LEU A 19 -55.75 22.00 13.30
CA LEU A 19 -55.75 22.76 12.06
C LEU A 19 -54.40 23.43 11.78
N LEU A 20 -53.75 24.00 12.79
CA LEU A 20 -52.37 24.54 12.68
C LEU A 20 -51.37 23.46 12.36
N LEU A 21 -51.49 22.28 13.01
CA LEU A 21 -50.62 21.15 12.77
C LEU A 21 -50.79 20.59 11.35
N ILE A 22 -52.04 20.49 10.88
CA ILE A 22 -52.33 20.10 9.49
C ILE A 22 -51.80 21.17 8.53
N GLY A 23 -52.03 22.47 8.81
CA GLY A 23 -51.54 23.58 8.01
C GLY A 23 -50.02 23.68 7.94
N MET A 24 -49.30 23.14 8.96
CA MET A 24 -47.84 23.12 9.02
C MET A 24 -47.24 21.83 8.45
N VAL A 25 -47.87 20.70 8.76
CA VAL A 25 -47.35 19.36 8.36
C VAL A 25 -47.61 19.10 6.87
N VAL A 26 -48.80 19.51 6.35
CA VAL A 26 -49.13 19.28 4.92
C VAL A 26 -48.20 20.03 3.99
N PRO A 27 -47.90 21.34 4.13
CA PRO A 27 -46.89 22.01 3.33
C PRO A 27 -45.49 21.45 3.54
N PHE A 28 -45.15 21.01 4.78
CA PHE A 28 -43.88 20.42 5.09
C PHE A 28 -43.67 19.06 4.39
N ILE A 29 -44.73 18.24 4.30
CA ILE A 29 -44.71 17.01 3.52
C ILE A 29 -44.53 17.31 2.03
N PHE A 30 -45.19 18.35 1.53
CA PHE A 30 -45.05 18.77 0.12
C PHE A 30 -43.71 19.42 -0.19
N THR A 31 -43.12 20.17 0.77
CA THR A 31 -41.80 20.78 0.57
C THR A 31 -40.66 19.79 0.76
N ILE A 32 -40.77 18.81 1.66
CA ILE A 32 -39.81 17.71 1.77
C ILE A 32 -39.90 16.78 0.55
N GLY A 33 -41.10 16.56 0.02
CA GLY A 33 -41.30 15.78 -1.20
C GLY A 33 -40.82 16.45 -2.49
N SER A 34 -40.57 17.77 -2.47
CA SER A 34 -40.11 18.54 -3.62
C SER A 34 -38.70 19.12 -3.47
N THR A 35 -37.99 18.82 -2.37
CA THR A 35 -36.56 19.16 -2.25
C THR A 35 -35.74 18.14 -3.05
N PRO A 36 -34.96 18.52 -4.07
CA PRO A 36 -34.04 17.60 -4.74
C PRO A 36 -33.10 16.98 -3.71
N GLY A 37 -33.29 15.68 -3.44
CA GLY A 37 -32.47 14.91 -2.50
C GLY A 37 -33.15 14.32 -1.26
N ILE A 38 -34.42 14.68 -0.92
CA ILE A 38 -35.14 14.20 0.30
C ILE A 38 -36.58 13.70 -0.02
N GLY A 39 -36.94 13.50 -1.23
CA GLY A 39 -38.17 12.84 -1.62
C GLY A 39 -37.83 11.70 -2.57
N ARG A 40 -38.74 10.76 -2.74
CA ARG A 40 -38.70 9.95 -3.94
C ARG A 40 -38.70 10.90 -5.14
N ALA A 41 -37.50 11.48 -5.43
CA ALA A 41 -37.20 11.91 -6.76
C ALA A 41 -37.58 10.73 -7.63
N ASP A 42 -38.34 10.95 -8.67
CA ASP A 42 -38.38 10.05 -9.80
C ASP A 42 -36.95 9.51 -9.92
N ARG A 43 -36.78 8.25 -9.56
CA ARG A 43 -35.66 7.47 -10.01
C ARG A 43 -35.88 7.33 -11.52
N THR A 44 -35.62 8.39 -12.27
CA THR A 44 -34.95 8.21 -13.52
C THR A 44 -33.66 7.54 -13.09
N SER A 45 -33.69 6.22 -13.01
CA SER A 45 -32.53 5.40 -12.72
C SER A 45 -31.56 5.83 -13.79
N VAL A 46 -30.53 6.57 -13.37
CA VAL A 46 -29.38 6.84 -14.25
C VAL A 46 -28.88 5.46 -14.63
N THR A 47 -29.37 4.98 -15.77
CA THR A 47 -28.98 3.67 -16.29
C THR A 47 -27.65 3.89 -16.99
N ARG A 48 -26.59 3.44 -16.35
CA ARG A 48 -25.26 3.36 -16.95
C ARG A 48 -25.12 1.97 -17.55
N ASP A 49 -25.78 1.74 -18.69
CA ASP A 49 -25.78 0.44 -19.34
C ASP A 49 -24.41 0.13 -19.96
N PHE A 50 -23.77 -0.92 -19.43
CA PHE A 50 -22.50 -1.46 -19.87
C PHE A 50 -22.71 -2.92 -20.27
N PHE A 51 -22.91 -3.16 -21.54
CA PHE A 51 -23.16 -4.50 -22.09
C PHE A 51 -24.30 -5.25 -21.37
N GLY A 52 -25.37 -4.55 -21.00
CA GLY A 52 -26.53 -5.12 -20.32
C GLY A 52 -26.43 -5.10 -18.78
N HIS A 53 -25.36 -4.61 -18.20
CA HIS A 53 -25.19 -4.38 -16.76
C HIS A 53 -25.33 -2.90 -16.43
N ASN A 54 -26.14 -2.57 -15.42
CA ASN A 54 -26.26 -1.19 -14.98
C ASN A 54 -25.17 -0.82 -13.98
N LEU A 55 -24.12 -0.11 -14.40
CA LEU A 55 -23.03 0.32 -13.52
C LEU A 55 -23.44 1.30 -12.42
N ALA A 56 -24.65 1.88 -12.49
CA ALA A 56 -25.20 2.67 -11.39
C ALA A 56 -25.89 1.79 -10.32
N SER A 57 -26.08 0.50 -10.59
CA SER A 57 -26.58 -0.49 -9.65
C SER A 57 -25.43 -1.05 -8.82
N LEU A 58 -25.48 -0.89 -7.49
CA LEU A 58 -24.51 -1.49 -6.59
C LEU A 58 -24.43 -3.02 -6.74
N ALA A 59 -25.53 -3.67 -7.08
CA ALA A 59 -25.58 -5.12 -7.25
C ALA A 59 -24.79 -5.55 -8.50
N ASP A 60 -25.02 -4.90 -9.65
CA ASP A 60 -24.35 -5.25 -10.90
C ASP A 60 -22.85 -4.93 -10.82
N ASP A 61 -22.50 -3.74 -10.31
CA ASP A 61 -21.10 -3.34 -10.16
C ASP A 61 -20.33 -4.23 -9.16
N SER A 62 -20.95 -4.63 -8.04
CA SER A 62 -20.34 -5.57 -7.11
C SER A 62 -20.17 -6.95 -7.73
N GLN A 63 -21.16 -7.44 -8.50
CA GLN A 63 -21.06 -8.73 -9.18
C GLN A 63 -19.92 -8.76 -10.20
N ILE A 64 -19.77 -7.71 -11.02
CA ILE A 64 -18.66 -7.60 -11.99
C ILE A 64 -17.31 -7.67 -11.26
N ARG A 65 -17.16 -6.95 -10.15
CA ARG A 65 -15.92 -6.96 -9.34
C ARG A 65 -15.66 -8.31 -8.67
N GLU A 66 -16.69 -8.92 -8.11
CA GLU A 66 -16.55 -10.22 -7.44
C GLU A 66 -16.21 -11.33 -8.42
N ASP A 67 -16.87 -11.37 -9.58
CA ASP A 67 -16.57 -12.31 -10.64
C ASP A 67 -15.15 -12.11 -11.19
N GLY A 68 -14.74 -10.86 -11.43
CA GLY A 68 -13.38 -10.53 -11.83
C GLY A 68 -12.34 -10.95 -10.79
N ARG A 69 -12.60 -10.68 -9.50
CA ARG A 69 -11.73 -11.09 -8.40
C ARG A 69 -11.61 -12.61 -8.28
N LEU A 70 -12.74 -13.32 -8.37
CA LEU A 70 -12.76 -14.78 -8.27
C LEU A 70 -11.99 -15.42 -9.43
N SER A 71 -12.25 -14.97 -10.67
CA SER A 71 -11.50 -15.42 -11.85
C SER A 71 -10.00 -15.16 -11.71
N ALA A 72 -9.59 -13.94 -11.28
CA ALA A 72 -8.18 -13.62 -11.05
C ALA A 72 -7.54 -14.50 -9.96
N GLN A 73 -8.26 -14.77 -8.87
CA GLN A 73 -7.78 -15.66 -7.79
C GLN A 73 -7.58 -17.11 -8.28
N LEU A 74 -8.51 -17.64 -9.07
CA LEU A 74 -8.40 -18.98 -9.65
C LEU A 74 -7.18 -19.10 -10.57
N GLN A 75 -6.79 -18.02 -11.26
CA GLN A 75 -5.61 -17.97 -12.11
C GLN A 75 -4.33 -17.62 -11.34
N MET A 76 -4.38 -17.47 -10.01
CA MET A 76 -3.27 -17.04 -9.15
C MET A 76 -2.65 -15.69 -9.54
N ALA A 77 -3.45 -14.75 -9.99
CA ALA A 77 -3.03 -13.37 -10.20
C ALA A 77 -2.89 -12.67 -8.82
N SER A 78 -1.76 -12.89 -8.15
CA SER A 78 -1.44 -12.25 -6.87
C SER A 78 -0.82 -10.87 -7.11
N GLY A 79 -1.18 -9.90 -6.26
CA GLY A 79 -0.60 -8.55 -6.28
C GLY A 79 -1.31 -7.55 -7.21
N ALA A 80 -2.43 -7.92 -7.83
CA ALA A 80 -3.24 -6.97 -8.61
C ALA A 80 -3.95 -5.96 -7.68
N THR A 81 -3.95 -4.68 -8.07
CA THR A 81 -4.70 -3.63 -7.37
C THR A 81 -6.20 -3.79 -7.57
N ALA A 82 -7.00 -3.15 -6.71
CA ALA A 82 -8.47 -3.15 -6.85
C ALA A 82 -8.92 -2.59 -8.22
N GLU A 83 -8.23 -1.58 -8.73
CA GLU A 83 -8.48 -0.97 -10.04
C GLU A 83 -8.18 -1.95 -11.19
N GLN A 84 -7.08 -2.67 -11.11
CA GLN A 84 -6.72 -3.69 -12.10
C GLN A 84 -7.75 -4.84 -12.12
N ILE A 85 -8.22 -5.27 -10.96
CA ILE A 85 -9.25 -6.31 -10.84
C ILE A 85 -10.57 -5.80 -11.41
N GLN A 86 -10.96 -4.56 -11.15
CA GLN A 86 -12.16 -3.96 -11.69
C GLN A 86 -12.10 -3.86 -13.22
N PHE A 87 -10.99 -3.35 -13.76
CA PHE A 87 -10.80 -3.27 -15.22
C PHE A 87 -10.82 -4.66 -15.88
N TYR A 88 -10.21 -5.66 -15.26
CA TYR A 88 -10.29 -7.05 -15.69
C TYR A 88 -11.73 -7.58 -15.68
N GLY A 89 -12.51 -7.23 -14.65
CA GLY A 89 -13.95 -7.54 -14.60
C GLY A 89 -14.72 -6.96 -15.79
N TYR A 90 -14.44 -5.71 -16.16
CA TYR A 90 -15.05 -5.09 -17.35
C TYR A 90 -14.62 -5.77 -18.65
N GLN A 91 -13.34 -6.13 -18.81
CA GLN A 91 -12.88 -6.90 -19.98
C GLN A 91 -13.55 -8.26 -20.07
N ARG A 92 -13.79 -8.90 -18.93
CA ARG A 92 -14.51 -10.19 -18.85
C ARG A 92 -15.95 -10.05 -19.32
N VAL A 93 -16.67 -9.01 -18.87
CA VAL A 93 -18.04 -8.71 -19.34
C VAL A 93 -18.05 -8.44 -20.84
N ALA A 94 -17.13 -7.63 -21.35
CA ALA A 94 -17.02 -7.34 -22.78
C ALA A 94 -16.76 -8.62 -23.61
N ALA A 95 -15.89 -9.49 -23.14
CA ALA A 95 -15.63 -10.77 -23.79
C ALA A 95 -16.85 -11.70 -23.79
N LEU A 96 -17.61 -11.77 -22.70
CA LEU A 96 -18.84 -12.55 -22.61
C LEU A 96 -19.93 -11.98 -23.53
N HIS A 97 -20.06 -10.66 -23.59
CA HIS A 97 -20.96 -10.01 -24.54
C HIS A 97 -20.61 -10.36 -26.00
N MET A 98 -19.32 -10.31 -26.35
CA MET A 98 -18.87 -10.77 -27.67
C MET A 98 -19.14 -12.26 -27.89
N ALA A 99 -18.97 -13.09 -26.85
CA ALA A 99 -19.28 -14.52 -26.94
C ALA A 99 -20.75 -14.78 -27.24
N ASP A 100 -21.65 -13.97 -26.68
CA ASP A 100 -23.10 -14.05 -26.98
C ASP A 100 -23.39 -13.58 -28.39
N GLN A 101 -22.81 -12.48 -28.85
CA GLN A 101 -22.98 -11.98 -30.22
C GLN A 101 -22.48 -12.98 -31.28
N LEU A 102 -21.36 -13.64 -31.02
CA LEU A 102 -20.74 -14.62 -31.90
C LEU A 102 -21.32 -16.03 -31.70
N HIS A 103 -22.34 -16.19 -30.86
CA HIS A 103 -22.98 -17.47 -30.56
C HIS A 103 -21.98 -18.55 -30.09
N ILE A 104 -20.98 -18.16 -29.31
CA ILE A 104 -20.02 -19.11 -28.72
C ILE A 104 -20.77 -20.00 -27.72
N PRO A 105 -20.78 -21.32 -27.92
CA PRO A 105 -21.54 -22.23 -27.08
C PRO A 105 -21.00 -22.25 -25.64
N ALA A 106 -21.87 -22.61 -24.70
CA ALA A 106 -21.50 -22.86 -23.32
C ALA A 106 -20.39 -23.93 -23.24
N ALA A 107 -19.58 -23.86 -22.19
CA ALA A 107 -18.51 -24.80 -21.99
C ALA A 107 -19.04 -26.22 -21.79
N THR A 108 -18.49 -27.19 -22.51
CA THR A 108 -18.79 -28.60 -22.32
C THR A 108 -18.12 -29.14 -21.05
N PRO A 109 -18.62 -30.25 -20.46
CA PRO A 109 -17.98 -30.87 -19.29
C PRO A 109 -16.48 -31.22 -19.50
N ALA A 110 -16.12 -31.61 -20.73
CA ALA A 110 -14.73 -31.92 -21.07
C ALA A 110 -13.84 -30.65 -21.07
N GLU A 111 -14.33 -29.54 -21.64
CA GLU A 111 -13.63 -28.25 -21.64
C GLU A 111 -13.49 -27.70 -20.22
N LEU A 112 -14.52 -27.83 -19.38
CA LEU A 112 -14.45 -27.43 -17.98
C LEU A 112 -13.39 -28.23 -17.21
N GLN A 113 -13.37 -29.54 -17.40
CA GLN A 113 -12.39 -30.41 -16.77
C GLN A 113 -10.96 -30.07 -17.22
N ASP A 114 -10.78 -29.83 -18.52
CA ASP A 114 -9.48 -29.44 -19.06
C ASP A 114 -9.03 -28.08 -18.52
N TYR A 115 -9.92 -27.09 -18.50
CA TYR A 115 -9.64 -25.77 -17.94
C TYR A 115 -9.22 -25.83 -16.47
N ILE A 116 -9.97 -26.58 -15.62
CA ILE A 116 -9.67 -26.76 -14.20
C ILE A 116 -8.28 -27.39 -14.00
N LYS A 117 -7.89 -28.35 -14.82
CA LYS A 117 -6.57 -28.98 -14.75
C LYS A 117 -5.42 -28.02 -15.04
N HIS A 118 -5.66 -26.97 -15.81
CA HIS A 118 -4.66 -25.97 -16.16
C HIS A 118 -4.64 -24.75 -15.23
N LEU A 119 -5.58 -24.67 -14.26
CA LEU A 119 -5.57 -23.57 -13.28
C LEU A 119 -4.37 -23.69 -12.34
N ARG A 120 -3.57 -22.62 -12.26
CA ARG A 120 -2.35 -22.58 -11.42
C ARG A 120 -2.61 -22.83 -9.94
N ILE A 121 -3.79 -22.42 -9.44
CA ILE A 121 -4.17 -22.65 -8.03
C ILE A 121 -4.18 -24.14 -7.66
N PHE A 122 -4.41 -25.01 -8.62
CA PHE A 122 -4.44 -26.47 -8.44
C PHE A 122 -3.16 -27.17 -8.92
N ALA A 123 -2.13 -26.41 -9.30
CA ALA A 123 -0.85 -26.98 -9.70
C ALA A 123 -0.01 -27.41 -8.49
N GLY A 124 0.57 -28.61 -8.55
CA GLY A 124 1.57 -29.11 -7.61
C GLY A 124 2.93 -28.42 -7.77
N GLN A 125 3.92 -28.90 -7.02
CA GLN A 125 5.31 -28.40 -7.13
C GLN A 125 5.96 -28.72 -8.48
N ASP A 126 5.48 -29.74 -9.15
CA ASP A 126 5.89 -30.15 -10.50
C ASP A 126 5.17 -29.40 -11.62
N GLY A 127 4.27 -28.47 -11.27
CA GLY A 127 3.45 -27.70 -12.20
C GLY A 127 2.28 -28.49 -12.82
N GLN A 128 2.07 -29.74 -12.42
CA GLN A 128 0.95 -30.58 -12.87
C GLN A 128 -0.26 -30.41 -11.93
N PHE A 129 -1.43 -30.83 -12.39
CA PHE A 129 -2.66 -30.80 -11.59
C PHE A 129 -2.54 -31.69 -10.35
N ASP A 130 -2.82 -31.12 -9.18
CA ASP A 130 -2.84 -31.81 -7.89
C ASP A 130 -4.29 -31.96 -7.40
N ALA A 131 -4.78 -33.20 -7.45
CA ALA A 131 -6.14 -33.52 -7.01
C ALA A 131 -6.37 -33.20 -5.52
N GLY A 132 -5.35 -33.38 -4.67
CA GLY A 132 -5.45 -33.06 -3.26
C GLY A 132 -5.67 -31.57 -2.98
N ARG A 133 -5.03 -30.68 -3.75
CA ARG A 133 -5.28 -29.23 -3.68
C ARG A 133 -6.69 -28.87 -4.13
N TYR A 134 -7.16 -29.52 -5.18
CA TYR A 134 -8.53 -29.32 -5.67
C TYR A 134 -9.57 -29.79 -4.64
N ASP A 135 -9.37 -30.95 -4.01
CA ASP A 135 -10.26 -31.46 -2.97
C ASP A 135 -10.26 -30.58 -1.71
N MET A 136 -9.09 -30.09 -1.29
CA MET A 136 -8.99 -29.12 -0.18
C MET A 136 -9.72 -27.82 -0.51
N PHE A 137 -9.58 -27.31 -1.72
CA PHE A 137 -10.28 -26.12 -2.16
C PHE A 137 -11.81 -26.32 -2.07
N ARG A 138 -12.34 -27.44 -2.58
CA ARG A 138 -13.76 -27.79 -2.48
C ARG A 138 -14.23 -27.97 -1.05
N ALA A 139 -13.44 -28.56 -0.18
CA ALA A 139 -13.77 -28.73 1.24
C ALA A 139 -13.86 -27.36 1.96
N ASN A 140 -12.94 -26.45 1.68
CA ASN A 140 -12.95 -25.09 2.25
C ASN A 140 -14.16 -24.28 1.81
N LEU A 141 -14.66 -24.46 0.59
CA LEU A 141 -15.88 -23.80 0.12
C LEU A 141 -17.12 -24.21 0.93
N ARG A 142 -17.18 -25.47 1.37
CA ARG A 142 -18.32 -26.00 2.12
C ARG A 142 -18.35 -25.56 3.60
N THR A 143 -17.22 -25.08 4.13
CA THR A 143 -17.05 -24.85 5.58
C THR A 143 -17.03 -23.38 6.00
N GLY A 144 -17.15 -22.39 5.09
CA GLY A 144 -17.16 -21.00 5.54
C GLY A 144 -16.82 -19.92 4.50
N SER A 145 -16.89 -20.24 3.22
CA SER A 145 -16.70 -19.22 2.16
C SER A 145 -17.96 -18.38 1.97
N THR A 146 -17.78 -17.08 1.76
CA THR A 146 -18.86 -16.18 1.29
C THR A 146 -19.23 -16.42 -0.19
N VAL A 147 -18.41 -17.21 -0.92
CA VAL A 147 -18.59 -17.54 -2.33
C VAL A 147 -19.16 -18.96 -2.42
N SER A 148 -20.26 -19.14 -3.14
CA SER A 148 -20.90 -20.45 -3.30
C SER A 148 -20.19 -21.33 -4.34
N GLU A 149 -20.34 -22.66 -4.23
CA GLU A 149 -19.86 -23.60 -5.25
C GLU A 149 -20.49 -23.32 -6.63
N ALA A 150 -21.72 -22.82 -6.66
CA ALA A 150 -22.43 -22.42 -7.89
C ALA A 150 -21.78 -21.20 -8.56
N ASP A 151 -21.36 -20.19 -7.78
CA ASP A 151 -20.67 -19.01 -8.32
C ASP A 151 -19.34 -19.36 -8.95
N ILE A 152 -18.58 -20.26 -8.30
CA ILE A 152 -17.30 -20.74 -8.84
C ILE A 152 -17.52 -21.52 -10.14
N ALA A 153 -18.50 -22.41 -10.17
CA ALA A 153 -18.82 -23.18 -11.37
C ALA A 153 -19.24 -22.26 -12.53
N ARG A 154 -20.04 -21.23 -12.25
CA ARG A 154 -20.44 -20.21 -13.22
C ARG A 154 -19.22 -19.42 -13.73
N VAL A 155 -18.40 -18.90 -12.83
CA VAL A 155 -17.20 -18.13 -13.21
C VAL A 155 -16.24 -18.95 -14.05
N ILE A 156 -16.01 -20.23 -13.71
CA ILE A 156 -15.17 -21.13 -14.51
C ILE A 156 -15.78 -21.39 -15.90
N ALA A 157 -17.10 -21.60 -15.99
CA ALA A 157 -17.77 -21.79 -17.27
C ALA A 157 -17.69 -20.55 -18.17
N ASP A 158 -17.83 -19.38 -17.57
CA ASP A 158 -17.67 -18.09 -18.25
C ASP A 158 -16.22 -17.88 -18.69
N ASP A 159 -15.23 -18.24 -17.85
CA ASP A 159 -13.81 -18.08 -18.18
C ASP A 159 -13.39 -18.96 -19.37
N VAL A 160 -13.97 -20.13 -19.52
CA VAL A 160 -13.77 -20.96 -20.74
C VAL A 160 -14.31 -20.22 -21.98
N ARG A 161 -15.46 -19.54 -21.89
CA ARG A 161 -15.99 -18.75 -23.01
C ARG A 161 -15.11 -17.50 -23.28
N VAL A 162 -14.64 -16.83 -22.21
CA VAL A 162 -13.69 -15.72 -22.32
C VAL A 162 -12.42 -16.17 -23.02
N GLN A 163 -11.86 -17.34 -22.64
CA GLN A 163 -10.68 -17.89 -23.29
C GLN A 163 -10.92 -18.18 -24.79
N LYS A 164 -12.10 -18.69 -25.17
CA LYS A 164 -12.46 -18.89 -26.57
C LYS A 164 -12.48 -17.57 -27.36
N ILE A 165 -13.04 -16.52 -26.77
CA ILE A 165 -13.04 -15.17 -27.38
C ILE A 165 -11.61 -14.63 -27.49
N GLN A 166 -10.83 -14.73 -26.42
CA GLN A 166 -9.43 -14.30 -26.47
C GLN A 166 -8.66 -15.04 -27.57
N ALA A 167 -8.87 -16.34 -27.73
CA ALA A 167 -8.25 -17.14 -28.79
C ALA A 167 -8.71 -16.70 -30.19
N LEU A 168 -9.95 -16.27 -30.38
CA LEU A 168 -10.46 -15.74 -31.64
C LEU A 168 -9.90 -14.34 -31.97
N LEU A 169 -9.73 -13.50 -30.93
CA LEU A 169 -9.17 -12.15 -31.05
C LEU A 169 -7.65 -12.16 -31.18
N SER A 170 -7.02 -13.23 -30.68
CA SER A 170 -5.58 -13.42 -30.75
C SER A 170 -5.18 -13.74 -32.18
N GLY A 171 -4.54 -12.81 -32.85
CA GLY A 171 -3.89 -13.06 -34.13
C GLY A 171 -2.71 -14.05 -34.02
N PRO A 172 -2.00 -14.31 -35.11
CA PRO A 172 -0.81 -15.18 -35.09
C PRO A 172 0.36 -14.60 -34.28
N GLY A 173 0.22 -13.39 -33.76
CA GLY A 173 1.26 -12.64 -33.08
C GLY A 173 2.30 -12.12 -34.06
N TYR A 174 2.48 -10.80 -34.10
CA TYR A 174 3.50 -10.18 -34.95
C TYR A 174 4.80 -10.05 -34.17
N VAL A 175 5.90 -10.52 -34.77
CA VAL A 175 7.24 -10.49 -34.16
C VAL A 175 8.25 -10.03 -35.19
N LEU A 176 8.97 -8.98 -34.88
CA LEU A 176 10.09 -8.51 -35.70
C LEU A 176 11.32 -9.42 -35.50
N PRO A 177 12.01 -9.82 -36.57
CA PRO A 177 13.26 -10.58 -36.45
C PRO A 177 14.29 -9.90 -35.56
N GLY A 178 14.32 -8.55 -35.58
CA GLY A 178 15.18 -7.75 -34.71
C GLY A 178 14.91 -7.94 -33.22
N ASP A 179 13.64 -8.05 -32.84
CA ASP A 179 13.25 -8.25 -31.42
C ASP A 179 13.68 -9.63 -30.91
N VAL A 180 13.52 -10.67 -31.76
CA VAL A 180 14.00 -12.02 -31.45
C VAL A 180 15.50 -12.02 -31.20
N ASN A 181 16.26 -11.41 -32.14
CA ASN A 181 17.71 -11.32 -32.04
C ASN A 181 18.15 -10.52 -30.80
N ALA A 182 17.50 -9.40 -30.51
CA ALA A 182 17.82 -8.59 -29.34
C ALA A 182 17.64 -9.35 -28.02
N LEU A 183 16.52 -10.11 -27.90
CA LEU A 183 16.27 -10.93 -26.72
C LEU A 183 17.21 -12.13 -26.61
N LEU A 184 17.54 -12.77 -27.71
CA LEU A 184 18.54 -13.84 -27.74
C LEU A 184 19.91 -13.33 -27.32
N VAL A 185 20.35 -12.21 -27.87
CA VAL A 185 21.63 -11.58 -27.49
C VAL A 185 21.61 -11.27 -26.00
N LYS A 186 20.55 -10.64 -25.50
CA LYS A 186 20.44 -10.29 -24.08
C LYS A 186 20.46 -11.49 -23.15
N GLY A 187 19.70 -12.53 -23.46
CA GLY A 187 19.53 -13.71 -22.58
C GLY A 187 20.64 -14.75 -22.71
N ASP A 188 21.16 -14.93 -23.92
CA ASP A 188 22.02 -16.08 -24.30
C ASP A 188 23.48 -15.72 -24.54
N THR A 189 23.85 -14.44 -24.50
CA THR A 189 25.27 -14.07 -24.52
C THR A 189 25.97 -14.72 -23.33
N THR A 190 27.05 -15.42 -23.63
CA THR A 190 27.91 -16.05 -22.61
C THR A 190 28.97 -15.05 -22.19
N TRP A 191 28.98 -14.76 -20.91
CA TRP A 191 29.90 -13.81 -20.28
C TRP A 191 30.92 -14.53 -19.42
N THR A 192 32.19 -14.12 -19.50
CA THR A 192 33.22 -14.38 -18.49
C THR A 192 33.65 -13.03 -17.97
N ILE A 193 33.43 -12.75 -16.70
CA ILE A 193 33.67 -11.43 -16.12
C ILE A 193 34.50 -11.53 -14.83
N SER A 194 35.12 -10.41 -14.49
CA SER A 194 35.68 -10.17 -13.15
C SER A 194 35.18 -8.84 -12.64
N THR A 195 34.96 -8.73 -11.35
CA THR A 195 34.52 -7.49 -10.68
C THR A 195 35.62 -6.99 -9.75
N ALA A 196 35.79 -5.67 -9.71
CA ALA A 196 36.60 -4.98 -8.71
C ALA A 196 35.66 -4.16 -7.84
N THR A 197 35.64 -4.46 -6.54
CA THR A 197 34.73 -3.84 -5.58
C THR A 197 35.51 -3.05 -4.54
N VAL A 198 35.07 -1.83 -4.30
CA VAL A 198 35.58 -0.92 -3.26
C VAL A 198 34.45 -0.65 -2.27
N ASP A 199 34.71 -0.88 -0.99
CA ASP A 199 33.75 -0.60 0.08
C ASP A 199 33.76 0.90 0.42
N TYR A 200 32.59 1.53 0.35
CA TYR A 200 32.44 2.96 0.66
C TYR A 200 32.73 3.26 2.14
N ALA A 201 32.43 2.35 3.06
CA ALA A 201 32.67 2.54 4.49
C ALA A 201 34.16 2.63 4.81
N THR A 202 35.00 1.86 4.08
CA THR A 202 36.46 1.84 4.27
C THR A 202 37.18 2.84 3.38
N PHE A 203 36.51 3.51 2.47
CA PHE A 203 37.09 4.55 1.61
C PHE A 203 37.44 5.77 2.47
N GLY A 204 38.69 5.82 2.91
CA GLY A 204 39.26 6.91 3.70
C GLY A 204 39.79 8.01 2.81
N ALA A 205 39.05 9.09 2.63
CA ALA A 205 39.59 10.31 2.06
C ALA A 205 39.77 11.33 3.17
N ASP A 206 40.98 11.87 3.32
CA ASP A 206 41.19 13.02 4.18
C ASP A 206 40.46 14.24 3.60
N ILE A 207 39.31 14.57 4.20
CA ILE A 207 38.47 15.67 3.78
C ILE A 207 38.47 16.71 4.89
N SER A 208 39.10 17.86 4.64
CA SER A 208 38.93 19.04 5.45
C SER A 208 38.05 20.04 4.73
N LEU A 209 36.96 20.47 5.39
CA LEU A 209 36.09 21.52 4.90
C LEU A 209 36.39 22.82 5.65
N SER A 210 36.56 23.89 4.90
CA SER A 210 36.59 25.24 5.47
C SER A 210 35.20 25.74 5.85
N ASP A 211 35.15 26.76 6.68
CA ASP A 211 33.88 27.44 7.02
C ASP A 211 33.20 28.04 5.80
N ALA A 212 33.96 28.45 4.80
CA ALA A 212 33.46 28.94 3.53
C ALA A 212 32.75 27.83 2.73
N ASP A 213 33.33 26.60 2.73
CA ASP A 213 32.73 25.45 2.04
C ASP A 213 31.43 25.05 2.70
N ILE A 214 31.38 25.03 4.04
CA ILE A 214 30.17 24.71 4.81
C ILE A 214 29.09 25.78 4.53
N SER A 215 29.45 27.05 4.54
CA SER A 215 28.52 28.15 4.26
C SER A 215 27.98 28.08 2.83
N LYS A 216 28.84 27.79 1.86
CA LYS A 216 28.44 27.61 0.47
C LYS A 216 27.51 26.41 0.32
N PHE A 217 27.86 25.27 0.90
CA PHE A 217 27.03 24.06 0.85
C PHE A 217 25.64 24.32 1.44
N PHE A 218 25.56 25.04 2.57
CA PHE A 218 24.30 25.44 3.17
C PHE A 218 23.48 26.35 2.25
N SER A 219 24.11 27.37 1.66
CA SER A 219 23.44 28.28 0.74
C SER A 219 22.84 27.53 -0.46
N ASP A 220 23.63 26.63 -1.07
CA ASP A 220 23.24 25.88 -2.25
C ASP A 220 22.15 24.81 -1.94
N ASN A 221 22.03 24.41 -0.67
CA ASN A 221 21.11 23.34 -0.21
C ASN A 221 20.17 23.78 0.92
N SER A 222 19.91 25.06 1.09
CA SER A 222 19.15 25.62 2.22
C SER A 222 17.77 25.00 2.40
N PHE A 223 17.11 24.63 1.30
CA PHE A 223 15.80 23.95 1.30
C PHE A 223 15.79 22.61 2.06
N ARG A 224 16.94 21.92 2.15
CA ARG A 224 17.09 20.64 2.89
C ARG A 224 17.07 20.81 4.40
N TYR A 225 17.28 22.02 4.88
CA TYR A 225 17.40 22.35 6.29
C TYR A 225 16.22 23.13 6.84
N THR A 226 15.22 23.39 5.98
CA THR A 226 13.98 24.07 6.41
C THR A 226 13.38 23.35 7.61
N ILE A 227 13.16 24.09 8.68
CA ILE A 227 12.47 23.60 9.88
C ILE A 227 10.97 23.58 9.56
N ALA A 228 10.40 22.39 9.64
CA ALA A 228 8.96 22.19 9.41
C ALA A 228 8.13 22.97 10.43
N PRO A 229 6.86 23.29 10.12
CA PRO A 229 5.98 23.93 11.09
C PRO A 229 5.81 23.05 12.32
N MET A 230 5.74 23.67 13.48
CA MET A 230 5.53 23.00 14.77
C MET A 230 4.29 23.54 15.45
N VAL A 231 3.69 22.70 16.27
CA VAL A 231 2.59 23.08 17.16
C VAL A 231 3.03 22.91 18.60
N SER A 232 2.66 23.86 19.45
CA SER A 232 2.83 23.81 20.90
C SER A 232 1.46 23.65 21.53
N VAL A 233 1.28 22.61 22.31
CA VAL A 233 0.03 22.30 22.98
C VAL A 233 0.27 21.93 24.44
N ASP A 234 -0.72 22.24 25.27
CA ASP A 234 -0.91 21.60 26.57
C ASP A 234 -1.90 20.44 26.40
N TYR A 235 -1.99 19.55 27.36
CA TYR A 235 -2.97 18.49 27.36
C TYR A 235 -3.51 18.21 28.75
N VAL A 236 -4.75 17.75 28.80
CA VAL A 236 -5.37 17.16 29.99
C VAL A 236 -5.39 15.65 29.79
N GLU A 237 -4.83 14.92 30.74
CA GLU A 237 -4.77 13.45 30.70
C GLU A 237 -5.90 12.82 31.50
N PHE A 238 -6.52 11.80 30.92
CA PHE A 238 -7.51 10.94 31.55
C PHE A 238 -6.92 9.52 31.61
N PRO A 239 -6.16 9.18 32.66
CA PRO A 239 -5.53 7.87 32.74
C PRO A 239 -6.59 6.79 33.01
N ALA A 240 -6.56 5.72 32.22
CA ALA A 240 -7.49 4.59 32.36
C ALA A 240 -7.46 3.99 33.78
N SER A 241 -6.31 4.03 34.45
CA SER A 241 -6.16 3.56 35.84
C SER A 241 -7.10 4.25 36.85
N ALA A 242 -7.44 5.52 36.61
CA ALA A 242 -8.35 6.27 37.46
C ALA A 242 -9.80 5.74 37.41
N TYR A 243 -10.16 5.02 36.38
CA TYR A 243 -11.50 4.50 36.12
C TYR A 243 -11.67 3.02 36.47
N LEU A 244 -10.60 2.29 36.77
CA LEU A 244 -10.65 0.85 37.04
C LEU A 244 -11.61 0.48 38.15
N SER A 245 -11.69 1.28 39.24
CA SER A 245 -12.58 1.05 40.36
C SER A 245 -14.07 1.24 40.02
N GLN A 246 -14.37 1.92 38.93
CA GLN A 246 -15.73 2.20 38.46
C GLN A 246 -16.24 1.12 37.48
N ILE A 247 -15.36 0.24 37.00
CA ILE A 247 -15.70 -0.78 36.03
C ILE A 247 -16.27 -2.01 36.77
N PRO A 248 -17.52 -2.40 36.49
CA PRO A 248 -18.09 -3.62 37.10
C PRO A 248 -17.32 -4.85 36.63
N ALA A 249 -17.21 -5.84 37.51
CA ALA A 249 -16.58 -7.10 37.17
C ALA A 249 -17.30 -7.76 35.98
N PRO A 250 -16.59 -8.13 34.91
CA PRO A 250 -17.20 -8.76 33.75
C PRO A 250 -17.71 -10.17 34.09
N THR A 251 -18.84 -10.54 33.52
CA THR A 251 -19.40 -11.89 33.60
C THR A 251 -18.60 -12.88 32.77
N ASP A 252 -18.73 -14.18 33.06
CA ASP A 252 -18.04 -15.21 32.28
C ASP A 252 -18.46 -15.22 30.80
N GLY A 253 -19.72 -14.87 30.50
CA GLY A 253 -20.22 -14.73 29.14
C GLY A 253 -19.53 -13.61 28.39
N GLU A 254 -19.36 -12.43 29.00
CA GLU A 254 -18.67 -11.29 28.40
C GLU A 254 -17.18 -11.59 28.18
N ILE A 255 -16.55 -12.33 29.10
CA ILE A 255 -15.15 -12.74 28.94
C ILE A 255 -14.99 -13.69 27.73
N ALA A 256 -15.92 -14.66 27.60
CA ALA A 256 -15.90 -15.59 26.47
C ALA A 256 -16.14 -14.88 25.11
N GLU A 257 -17.09 -13.93 25.07
CA GLU A 257 -17.35 -13.12 23.88
C GLU A 257 -16.14 -12.26 23.48
N TYR A 258 -15.51 -11.60 24.46
CA TYR A 258 -14.30 -10.82 24.24
C TYR A 258 -13.14 -11.68 23.73
N TYR A 259 -12.97 -12.88 24.30
CA TYR A 259 -11.97 -13.85 23.82
C TYR A 259 -12.22 -14.24 22.37
N ASN A 260 -13.45 -14.63 22.03
CA ASN A 260 -13.82 -15.04 20.67
C ASN A 260 -13.57 -13.92 19.65
N SER A 261 -13.82 -12.68 20.03
CA SER A 261 -13.59 -11.51 19.19
C SER A 261 -12.10 -11.09 19.09
N ASN A 262 -11.23 -11.61 19.96
CA ASN A 262 -9.83 -11.20 20.07
C ASN A 262 -8.85 -12.38 20.23
N MET A 263 -9.16 -13.55 19.69
CA MET A 263 -8.35 -14.78 19.87
C MET A 263 -6.87 -14.59 19.52
N SER A 264 -6.56 -13.77 18.51
CA SER A 264 -5.18 -13.50 18.09
C SER A 264 -4.33 -12.77 19.16
N LYS A 265 -4.97 -12.08 20.10
CA LYS A 265 -4.29 -11.39 21.22
C LYS A 265 -3.97 -12.32 22.39
N PHE A 266 -4.62 -13.47 22.43
CA PHE A 266 -4.51 -14.44 23.53
C PHE A 266 -4.12 -15.81 22.97
N PRO A 267 -2.87 -15.98 22.48
CA PRO A 267 -2.42 -17.26 21.94
C PRO A 267 -2.48 -18.31 23.05
N ALA A 268 -2.96 -19.50 22.70
CA ALA A 268 -2.97 -20.64 23.60
C ALA A 268 -1.56 -20.93 24.11
N PRO A 269 -1.40 -21.29 25.41
CA PRO A 269 -0.12 -21.71 25.93
C PRO A 269 0.41 -22.90 25.12
N ALA A 270 1.70 -22.90 24.81
CA ALA A 270 2.33 -23.99 24.06
C ALA A 270 2.01 -25.34 24.70
N ALA A 271 1.48 -26.28 23.92
CA ALA A 271 1.09 -27.58 24.39
C ALA A 271 2.26 -28.26 25.11
N LYS A 272 2.08 -28.65 26.36
CA LYS A 272 3.11 -29.33 27.17
C LYS A 272 3.49 -30.73 26.61
N VAL A 273 2.72 -31.24 25.64
CA VAL A 273 2.94 -32.53 24.99
C VAL A 273 3.04 -32.30 23.48
N PRO A 274 4.15 -32.63 22.81
CA PRO A 274 4.27 -32.54 21.36
C PRO A 274 3.21 -33.40 20.69
N GLY A 275 2.39 -32.79 19.79
CA GLY A 275 1.33 -33.51 19.05
C GLY A 275 -0.05 -33.51 19.69
N ALA A 276 -0.28 -32.84 20.82
CA ALA A 276 -1.62 -32.67 21.39
C ALA A 276 -2.48 -31.81 20.44
N LYS A 277 -3.73 -32.27 20.19
CA LYS A 277 -4.69 -31.50 19.41
C LYS A 277 -5.14 -30.26 20.19
N PRO A 278 -5.36 -29.11 19.52
CA PRO A 278 -5.92 -27.92 20.15
C PRO A 278 -7.24 -28.25 20.86
N ASN A 279 -7.37 -27.81 22.11
CA ASN A 279 -8.61 -27.92 22.87
C ASN A 279 -9.11 -26.51 23.19
N PRO A 280 -10.04 -25.94 22.40
CA PRO A 280 -10.47 -24.54 22.54
C PRO A 280 -11.00 -24.17 23.93
N LEU A 281 -11.62 -25.13 24.65
CA LEU A 281 -12.13 -24.91 26.01
C LEU A 281 -10.99 -24.85 27.04
N ALA A 282 -10.01 -25.76 26.93
CA ALA A 282 -8.86 -25.76 27.82
C ALA A 282 -7.94 -24.56 27.55
N ASP A 283 -7.82 -24.17 26.27
CA ASP A 283 -7.04 -23.02 25.84
C ASP A 283 -7.65 -21.70 26.38
N PHE A 284 -8.98 -21.56 26.33
CA PHE A 284 -9.70 -20.42 26.91
C PHE A 284 -9.53 -20.35 28.43
N GLU A 285 -9.74 -21.45 29.15
CA GLU A 285 -9.60 -21.47 30.62
C GLU A 285 -8.17 -21.09 31.05
N ALA A 286 -7.16 -21.47 30.26
CA ALA A 286 -5.76 -21.12 30.56
C ALA A 286 -5.48 -19.61 30.47
N VAL A 287 -6.17 -18.88 29.59
CA VAL A 287 -5.99 -17.44 29.38
C VAL A 287 -7.09 -16.57 29.93
N LYS A 288 -8.12 -17.16 30.55
CA LYS A 288 -9.32 -16.47 31.05
C LYS A 288 -9.00 -15.31 32.01
N GLY A 289 -7.96 -15.45 32.83
CA GLY A 289 -7.48 -14.38 33.71
C GLY A 289 -6.97 -13.17 32.93
N ASP A 290 -6.17 -13.40 31.90
CA ASP A 290 -5.58 -12.37 31.05
C ASP A 290 -6.66 -11.71 30.20
N VAL A 291 -7.62 -12.49 29.68
CA VAL A 291 -8.77 -11.99 28.92
C VAL A 291 -9.62 -11.07 29.78
N ARG A 292 -9.90 -11.48 31.05
CA ARG A 292 -10.64 -10.65 32.02
C ARG A 292 -9.91 -9.33 32.28
N ALA A 293 -8.62 -9.38 32.53
CA ALA A 293 -7.81 -8.20 32.81
C ALA A 293 -7.81 -7.25 31.58
N ALA A 294 -7.67 -7.80 30.38
CA ALA A 294 -7.71 -7.03 29.15
C ALA A 294 -9.08 -6.38 28.89
N LEU A 295 -10.18 -7.10 29.15
CA LEU A 295 -11.54 -6.58 29.01
C LEU A 295 -11.81 -5.42 30.00
N VAL A 296 -11.35 -5.55 31.25
CA VAL A 296 -11.46 -4.50 32.26
C VAL A 296 -10.63 -3.28 31.85
N ALA A 297 -9.40 -3.49 31.39
CA ALA A 297 -8.54 -2.41 30.90
C ALA A 297 -9.15 -1.69 29.69
N ASP A 298 -9.76 -2.42 28.76
CA ASP A 298 -10.43 -1.85 27.59
C ASP A 298 -11.66 -1.01 27.98
N ARG A 299 -12.46 -1.50 28.94
CA ARG A 299 -13.58 -0.72 29.52
C ARG A 299 -13.11 0.54 30.23
N ALA A 300 -12.01 0.44 30.99
CA ALA A 300 -11.42 1.61 31.65
C ALA A 300 -10.89 2.64 30.65
N LYS A 301 -10.29 2.21 29.56
CA LYS A 301 -9.90 3.11 28.45
C LYS A 301 -11.09 3.81 27.82
N ARG A 302 -12.19 3.10 27.58
CA ARG A 302 -13.43 3.71 27.07
C ARG A 302 -14.02 4.72 28.05
N ALA A 303 -13.97 4.45 29.34
CA ALA A 303 -14.40 5.39 30.37
C ALA A 303 -13.51 6.66 30.38
N ALA A 304 -12.20 6.49 30.22
CA ALA A 304 -11.26 7.60 30.09
C ALA A 304 -11.54 8.46 28.86
N ILE A 305 -11.78 7.82 27.69
CA ILE A 305 -12.15 8.53 26.45
C ILE A 305 -13.45 9.28 26.65
N LYS A 306 -14.45 8.64 27.28
CA LYS A 306 -15.73 9.30 27.58
C LYS A 306 -15.53 10.54 28.45
N ALA A 307 -14.75 10.44 29.53
CA ALA A 307 -14.49 11.58 30.40
C ALA A 307 -13.77 12.74 29.67
N GLY A 308 -12.83 12.42 28.78
CA GLY A 308 -12.20 13.43 27.92
C GLY A 308 -13.19 14.06 26.93
N SER A 309 -14.11 13.25 26.37
CA SER A 309 -15.16 13.76 25.48
C SER A 309 -16.16 14.64 26.23
N ASP A 310 -16.51 14.27 27.46
CA ASP A 310 -17.38 15.08 28.33
C ASP A 310 -16.71 16.45 28.61
N LEU A 311 -15.40 16.49 28.91
CA LEU A 311 -14.65 17.75 29.05
C LEU A 311 -14.69 18.59 27.76
N ALA A 312 -14.42 17.98 26.61
CA ALA A 312 -14.43 18.69 25.32
C ALA A 312 -15.84 19.26 25.04
N PHE A 313 -16.87 18.51 25.35
CA PHE A 313 -18.26 18.97 25.22
C PHE A 313 -18.56 20.15 26.17
N GLU A 314 -18.18 20.08 27.45
CA GLU A 314 -18.38 21.17 28.41
C GLU A 314 -17.62 22.43 28.02
N LEU A 315 -16.40 22.32 27.48
CA LEU A 315 -15.65 23.46 26.95
C LEU A 315 -16.37 24.12 25.77
N PHE A 316 -16.96 23.32 24.91
CA PHE A 316 -17.70 23.79 23.74
C PHE A 316 -19.04 24.44 24.13
N ASP A 317 -19.87 23.72 24.91
CA ASP A 317 -21.21 24.17 25.30
C ASP A 317 -21.15 25.42 26.20
N GLY A 318 -20.24 25.39 27.16
CA GLY A 318 -19.98 26.51 28.07
C GLY A 318 -19.28 27.70 27.41
N LYS A 319 -18.86 27.58 26.15
CA LYS A 319 -18.10 28.63 25.40
C LYS A 319 -16.92 29.15 26.21
N ILE A 320 -16.22 28.27 26.91
CA ILE A 320 -15.12 28.63 27.80
C ILE A 320 -14.00 29.24 26.96
N ALA A 321 -13.62 30.47 27.29
CA ALA A 321 -12.55 31.17 26.58
C ALA A 321 -11.18 30.67 27.04
N ARG A 322 -10.21 30.62 26.11
CA ARG A 322 -8.81 30.28 26.39
C ARG A 322 -8.20 31.27 27.40
N GLY A 323 -7.28 30.76 28.23
CA GLY A 323 -6.59 31.56 29.27
C GLY A 323 -7.22 31.42 30.64
N PRO A 324 -7.29 32.50 31.47
CA PRO A 324 -7.71 32.41 32.87
C PRO A 324 -9.09 31.78 33.12
N ALA A 325 -10.01 31.89 32.17
CA ALA A 325 -11.32 31.24 32.25
C ALA A 325 -11.21 29.71 32.16
N LEU A 326 -10.39 29.22 31.22
CA LEU A 326 -10.09 27.80 31.08
C LEU A 326 -9.38 27.28 32.32
N ASP A 327 -8.37 27.99 32.82
CA ASP A 327 -7.62 27.58 34.00
C ASP A 327 -8.53 27.42 35.23
N SER A 328 -9.42 28.43 35.43
CA SER A 328 -10.40 28.39 36.52
C SER A 328 -11.40 27.24 36.36
N PHE A 329 -11.85 26.99 35.16
CA PHE A 329 -12.77 25.90 34.83
C PHE A 329 -12.13 24.52 35.12
N LEU A 330 -10.91 24.28 34.60
CA LEU A 330 -10.18 23.03 34.85
C LEU A 330 -9.86 22.84 36.34
N ALA A 331 -9.49 23.90 37.04
CA ALA A 331 -9.26 23.85 38.49
C ALA A 331 -10.54 23.45 39.26
N GLY A 332 -11.71 23.95 38.85
CA GLY A 332 -13.01 23.58 39.40
C GLY A 332 -13.29 22.06 39.23
N LEU A 333 -12.89 21.47 38.12
CA LEU A 333 -12.98 20.05 37.83
C LEU A 333 -11.82 19.23 38.44
N LYS A 334 -10.87 19.87 39.13
CA LYS A 334 -9.63 19.28 39.67
C LYS A 334 -8.75 18.60 38.60
N LEU A 335 -8.85 19.06 37.34
CA LEU A 335 -8.03 18.63 36.23
C LEU A 335 -6.75 19.47 36.14
N LYS A 336 -5.66 18.85 35.73
CA LYS A 336 -4.36 19.51 35.55
C LYS A 336 -3.96 19.44 34.09
N THR A 337 -3.36 20.51 33.60
CA THR A 337 -2.71 20.54 32.29
C THR A 337 -1.23 20.18 32.43
N ALA A 338 -0.72 19.46 31.43
CA ALA A 338 0.72 19.27 31.22
C ALA A 338 1.11 19.84 29.85
N SER A 339 2.32 20.35 29.74
CA SER A 339 2.80 20.95 28.49
C SER A 339 3.65 19.96 27.70
N LEU A 340 3.47 19.95 26.37
CA LEU A 340 4.32 19.23 25.46
C LEU A 340 5.37 20.17 24.85
N ALA A 341 6.56 19.63 24.62
CA ALA A 341 7.54 20.33 23.78
C ALA A 341 6.96 20.54 22.37
N PRO A 342 7.28 21.66 21.69
CA PRO A 342 6.81 21.85 20.31
C PRO A 342 7.25 20.70 19.40
N PHE A 343 6.35 20.17 18.60
CA PHE A 343 6.61 19.02 17.73
C PHE A 343 6.07 19.27 16.31
N THR A 344 6.67 18.58 15.34
CA THR A 344 6.22 18.55 13.94
C THR A 344 5.14 17.50 13.74
N LEU A 345 4.39 17.60 12.65
CA LEU A 345 3.37 16.61 12.28
C LEU A 345 3.95 15.19 12.16
N GLU A 346 5.18 15.08 11.65
CA GLU A 346 5.85 13.80 11.40
C GLU A 346 6.43 13.17 12.67
N ALA A 347 7.10 13.99 13.51
CA ALA A 347 7.75 13.49 14.71
C ALA A 347 6.74 13.14 15.81
N GLY A 348 5.67 13.91 15.91
CA GLY A 348 4.69 13.77 16.99
C GLY A 348 5.24 14.11 18.38
N PRO A 349 4.39 14.09 19.41
CA PRO A 349 4.80 14.31 20.78
C PRO A 349 5.42 13.04 21.38
N ALA A 350 6.71 13.07 21.68
CA ALA A 350 7.44 11.92 22.22
C ALA A 350 6.84 11.42 23.55
N GLU A 351 6.41 12.34 24.39
CA GLU A 351 5.82 12.09 25.71
C GLU A 351 4.51 11.27 25.63
N LEU A 352 3.80 11.36 24.51
CA LEU A 352 2.56 10.63 24.25
C LEU A 352 2.75 9.50 23.22
N GLY A 353 3.97 8.98 23.09
CA GLY A 353 4.31 7.84 22.24
C GLY A 353 4.35 8.16 20.74
N ALA A 354 4.63 9.42 20.37
CA ALA A 354 4.73 9.88 18.99
C ALA A 354 3.50 9.50 18.12
N SER A 355 2.31 9.51 18.73
CA SER A 355 1.06 9.11 18.07
C SER A 355 0.73 10.05 16.92
N ARG A 356 0.55 9.49 15.73
CA ARG A 356 0.14 10.23 14.54
C ARG A 356 -1.25 10.87 14.70
N GLU A 357 -2.17 10.17 15.36
CA GLU A 357 -3.52 10.65 15.62
C GLU A 357 -3.49 11.93 16.50
N ILE A 358 -2.64 11.93 17.53
CA ILE A 358 -2.42 13.10 18.40
C ILE A 358 -1.79 14.24 17.61
N SER A 359 -0.80 13.94 16.76
CA SER A 359 -0.16 14.95 15.90
C SER A 359 -1.16 15.62 14.95
N GLU A 360 -1.93 14.83 14.23
CA GLU A 360 -2.93 15.31 13.29
C GLU A 360 -4.00 16.16 13.99
N ALA A 361 -4.44 15.74 15.17
CA ALA A 361 -5.40 16.50 15.96
C ALA A 361 -4.83 17.85 16.44
N ALA A 362 -3.56 17.86 16.90
CA ALA A 362 -2.89 19.09 17.33
C ALA A 362 -2.75 20.09 16.19
N PHE A 363 -2.42 19.63 14.97
CA PHE A 363 -2.30 20.50 13.80
C PHE A 363 -3.63 21.00 13.22
N ARG A 364 -4.77 20.42 13.63
CA ARG A 364 -6.11 20.91 13.30
C ARG A 364 -6.62 22.00 14.26
N LEU A 365 -5.93 22.22 15.37
CA LEU A 365 -6.32 23.27 16.32
C LEU A 365 -6.04 24.64 15.73
N SER A 366 -6.90 25.59 16.10
CA SER A 366 -6.83 27.00 15.72
C SER A 366 -7.28 27.87 16.90
N ASP A 367 -7.14 29.18 16.80
CA ASP A 367 -7.62 30.07 17.86
C ASP A 367 -9.14 29.97 18.07
N ASP A 368 -9.91 29.69 17.00
CA ASP A 368 -11.36 29.48 17.09
C ASP A 368 -11.73 28.11 17.67
N ARG A 369 -10.88 27.12 17.46
CA ARG A 369 -11.02 25.76 17.99
C ARG A 369 -9.72 25.36 18.69
N TYR A 370 -9.51 25.89 19.87
CA TYR A 370 -8.25 25.77 20.60
C TYR A 370 -8.09 24.47 21.39
N PHE A 371 -9.10 23.61 21.45
CA PHE A 371 -9.04 22.29 22.09
C PHE A 371 -9.50 21.17 21.15
N SER A 372 -9.01 19.96 21.41
CA SER A 372 -9.38 18.75 20.65
C SER A 372 -10.55 18.03 21.29
N GLU A 373 -11.11 17.08 20.56
CA GLU A 373 -11.88 15.96 21.16
C GLU A 373 -10.94 15.06 21.97
N ALA A 374 -11.51 14.12 22.73
CA ALA A 374 -10.71 13.12 23.42
C ALA A 374 -10.00 12.21 22.43
N ILE A 375 -8.70 12.07 22.56
CA ILE A 375 -7.85 11.25 21.70
C ILE A 375 -7.29 10.11 22.53
N PRO A 376 -7.36 8.86 22.05
CA PRO A 376 -6.73 7.74 22.71
C PRO A 376 -5.22 7.95 22.91
N SER A 377 -4.72 7.64 24.09
CA SER A 377 -3.30 7.68 24.44
C SER A 377 -2.85 6.34 25.05
N PRO A 378 -1.54 6.10 25.16
CA PRO A 378 -1.05 4.89 25.83
C PRO A 378 -1.58 4.72 27.24
N ALA A 379 -1.75 5.80 28.00
CA ALA A 379 -2.23 5.76 29.37
C ALA A 379 -3.77 5.77 29.50
N GLY A 380 -4.50 6.19 28.46
CA GLY A 380 -5.98 6.29 28.49
C GLY A 380 -6.48 7.21 27.38
N ALA A 381 -6.74 8.49 27.70
CA ALA A 381 -7.12 9.51 26.72
C ALA A 381 -6.51 10.86 27.08
N VAL A 382 -6.39 11.73 26.07
CA VAL A 382 -5.94 13.11 26.23
C VAL A 382 -6.86 14.07 25.50
N VAL A 383 -7.02 15.28 26.02
CA VAL A 383 -7.62 16.44 25.35
C VAL A 383 -6.52 17.48 25.18
N LEU A 384 -6.23 17.85 23.96
CA LEU A 384 -5.18 18.82 23.61
C LEU A 384 -5.73 20.25 23.72
N ILE A 385 -4.88 21.18 24.12
CA ILE A 385 -5.17 22.60 24.24
C ILE A 385 -4.06 23.37 23.50
N LEU A 386 -4.42 24.12 22.48
CA LEU A 386 -3.46 24.88 21.68
C LEU A 386 -2.77 25.97 22.52
N ARG A 387 -1.46 25.98 22.50
CA ARG A 387 -0.65 27.10 23.02
C ARG A 387 -0.25 28.09 21.92
N GLY A 388 0.13 27.56 20.76
CA GLY A 388 0.52 28.33 19.61
C GLY A 388 1.06 27.48 18.49
N THR A 389 1.24 28.10 17.35
CA THR A 389 1.83 27.49 16.16
C THR A 389 3.14 28.20 15.82
N LEU A 390 4.14 27.43 15.42
CA LEU A 390 5.42 27.92 14.94
C LEU A 390 5.46 27.66 13.43
N PRO A 391 5.47 28.70 12.59
CA PRO A 391 5.47 28.51 11.14
C PRO A 391 6.80 27.87 10.67
N SER A 392 6.75 27.25 9.49
CA SER A 392 7.95 26.79 8.81
C SER A 392 8.93 27.96 8.60
N ARG A 393 10.21 27.73 8.82
CA ARG A 393 11.24 28.73 8.64
C ARG A 393 12.56 28.12 8.15
N ASN A 394 13.33 28.93 7.47
CA ASN A 394 14.72 28.58 7.19
C ASN A 394 15.57 28.88 8.43
N PRO A 395 16.35 27.91 8.93
CA PRO A 395 17.24 28.14 10.07
C PRO A 395 18.43 29.01 9.68
N ALA A 396 19.02 29.68 10.64
CA ALA A 396 20.37 30.22 10.44
C ALA A 396 21.40 29.07 10.40
N LEU A 397 22.49 29.27 9.65
CA LEU A 397 23.55 28.24 9.57
C LEU A 397 24.03 27.78 10.95
N ALA A 398 24.13 28.70 11.90
CA ALA A 398 24.56 28.38 13.27
C ALA A 398 23.70 27.33 13.97
N GLU A 399 22.39 27.31 13.67
CA GLU A 399 21.44 26.36 14.29
C GLU A 399 21.60 24.93 13.76
N VAL A 400 22.07 24.78 12.52
CA VAL A 400 22.16 23.50 11.80
C VAL A 400 23.59 23.16 11.38
N ARG A 401 24.59 23.90 11.88
CA ARG A 401 25.98 23.83 11.45
C ARG A 401 26.54 22.41 11.46
N ASP A 402 26.31 21.65 12.53
CA ASP A 402 26.86 20.30 12.66
C ASP A 402 26.25 19.35 11.63
N LYS A 403 24.96 19.46 11.39
CA LYS A 403 24.27 18.69 10.35
C LYS A 403 24.76 19.08 8.96
N VAL A 404 24.87 20.37 8.67
CA VAL A 404 25.37 20.88 7.39
C VAL A 404 26.81 20.39 7.15
N ARG A 405 27.66 20.44 8.18
CA ARG A 405 29.04 19.94 8.11
C ARG A 405 29.10 18.44 7.80
N SER A 406 28.27 17.65 8.48
CA SER A 406 28.18 16.20 8.24
C SER A 406 27.72 15.90 6.81
N ASP A 407 26.66 16.56 6.35
CA ASP A 407 26.11 16.37 5.00
C ASP A 407 27.10 16.83 3.91
N ALA A 408 27.83 17.94 4.16
CA ALA A 408 28.86 18.45 3.26
C ALA A 408 30.06 17.50 3.18
N LEU A 409 30.48 16.92 4.31
CA LEU A 409 31.54 15.90 4.35
C LEU A 409 31.14 14.65 3.57
N ASP A 410 29.92 14.14 3.76
CA ASP A 410 29.44 12.98 3.02
C ASP A 410 29.35 13.28 1.52
N ASN A 411 28.84 14.44 1.15
CA ASN A 411 28.78 14.87 -0.25
C ASN A 411 30.17 14.95 -0.90
N GLU A 412 31.15 15.52 -0.23
CA GLU A 412 32.51 15.60 -0.74
C GLU A 412 33.17 14.23 -0.82
N ARG A 413 32.93 13.37 0.17
CA ARG A 413 33.37 11.97 0.16
C ARG A 413 32.83 11.20 -1.04
N ARG A 414 31.52 11.37 -1.34
CA ARG A 414 30.88 10.75 -2.52
C ARG A 414 31.51 11.23 -3.82
N LYS A 415 31.78 12.53 -3.95
CA LYS A 415 32.45 13.07 -5.12
C LYS A 415 33.84 12.45 -5.33
N ARG A 416 34.62 12.40 -4.25
CA ARG A 416 35.96 11.79 -4.30
C ARG A 416 35.91 10.29 -4.57
N PHE A 417 34.89 9.61 -4.07
CA PHE A 417 34.68 8.19 -4.34
C PHE A 417 34.40 7.92 -5.82
N VAL A 418 33.55 8.72 -6.45
CA VAL A 418 33.25 8.61 -7.89
C VAL A 418 34.50 8.96 -8.71
N GLU A 419 35.25 9.98 -8.33
CA GLU A 419 36.48 10.35 -9.01
C GLU A 419 37.56 9.26 -8.86
N PHE A 420 37.69 8.69 -7.67
CA PHE A 420 38.53 7.51 -7.44
C PHE A 420 38.15 6.36 -8.37
N GLY A 421 36.86 6.11 -8.56
CA GLY A 421 36.39 5.08 -9.49
C GLY A 421 36.85 5.31 -10.94
N ARG A 422 36.87 6.56 -11.39
CA ARG A 422 37.39 6.93 -12.72
C ARG A 422 38.89 6.68 -12.84
N LEU A 423 39.65 7.07 -11.82
CA LEU A 423 41.09 6.85 -11.78
C LEU A 423 41.44 5.36 -11.70
N LEU A 424 40.68 4.60 -10.89
CA LEU A 424 40.82 3.16 -10.76
C LEU A 424 40.58 2.47 -12.11
N ARG A 425 39.48 2.81 -12.80
CA ARG A 425 39.21 2.31 -14.15
C ARG A 425 40.37 2.60 -15.11
N ALA A 426 40.79 3.84 -15.19
CA ALA A 426 41.89 4.23 -16.10
C ALA A 426 43.21 3.49 -15.75
N GLY A 427 43.48 3.30 -14.46
CA GLY A 427 44.64 2.53 -13.99
C GLY A 427 44.56 1.06 -14.40
N ILE A 428 43.40 0.43 -14.23
CA ILE A 428 43.14 -0.95 -14.65
C ILE A 428 43.28 -1.10 -16.16
N GLU A 429 42.63 -0.24 -16.96
CA GLU A 429 42.69 -0.29 -18.43
C GLU A 429 44.11 -0.16 -18.97
N ARG A 430 44.94 0.69 -18.39
CA ARG A 430 46.36 0.84 -18.75
C ARG A 430 47.13 -0.46 -18.51
N ARG A 431 47.00 -1.03 -17.30
CA ARG A 431 47.73 -2.25 -16.91
C ARG A 431 47.29 -3.48 -17.73
N LEU A 432 45.99 -3.55 -18.06
CA LEU A 432 45.47 -4.60 -18.96
C LEU A 432 46.11 -4.50 -20.36
N LYS A 433 46.34 -3.28 -20.88
CA LYS A 433 47.06 -3.05 -22.16
C LYS A 433 48.54 -3.49 -22.06
N ASP A 434 49.12 -3.36 -20.90
CA ASP A 434 50.50 -3.81 -20.60
C ASP A 434 50.59 -5.35 -20.40
N GLY A 435 49.44 -6.06 -20.51
CA GLY A 435 49.38 -7.54 -20.44
C GLY A 435 49.21 -8.09 -19.02
N GLU A 436 48.94 -7.26 -18.02
CA GLU A 436 48.68 -7.73 -16.66
C GLU A 436 47.30 -8.40 -16.54
N SER A 437 47.14 -9.33 -15.57
CA SER A 437 45.85 -9.86 -15.23
C SER A 437 44.94 -8.81 -14.60
N PHE A 438 43.62 -8.92 -14.78
CA PHE A 438 42.67 -7.97 -14.17
C PHE A 438 42.79 -7.91 -12.64
N GLU A 439 42.99 -9.06 -12.00
CA GLU A 439 43.11 -9.14 -10.55
C GLU A 439 44.30 -8.30 -10.06
N LYS A 440 45.48 -8.49 -10.67
CA LYS A 440 46.66 -7.73 -10.34
C LYS A 440 46.46 -6.23 -10.67
N ALA A 441 45.96 -5.94 -11.87
CA ALA A 441 45.71 -4.58 -12.31
C ALA A 441 44.77 -3.81 -11.38
N ALA A 442 43.68 -4.45 -10.89
CA ALA A 442 42.72 -3.83 -10.00
C ALA A 442 43.28 -3.52 -8.61
N VAL A 443 44.04 -4.47 -8.05
CA VAL A 443 44.67 -4.29 -6.71
C VAL A 443 45.72 -3.20 -6.77
N GLU A 444 46.61 -3.22 -7.78
CA GLU A 444 47.67 -2.23 -7.89
C GLU A 444 47.18 -0.83 -8.29
N ALA A 445 46.10 -0.75 -9.12
CA ALA A 445 45.48 0.52 -9.44
C ALA A 445 44.74 1.14 -8.23
N GLY A 446 44.30 0.32 -7.28
CA GLY A 446 43.69 0.77 -6.02
C GLY A 446 44.62 1.54 -5.10
N GLY A 447 45.94 1.31 -5.19
CA GLY A 447 46.90 1.93 -4.31
C GLY A 447 46.63 1.58 -2.83
N ASP A 448 46.46 2.60 -1.99
CA ASP A 448 46.17 2.41 -0.57
C ASP A 448 44.72 2.01 -0.28
N VAL A 449 43.83 2.09 -1.28
CA VAL A 449 42.44 1.70 -1.15
C VAL A 449 42.28 0.22 -1.43
N LYS A 450 41.70 -0.51 -0.48
CA LYS A 450 41.47 -1.95 -0.61
C LYS A 450 40.44 -2.23 -1.72
N VAL A 451 40.88 -2.94 -2.76
CA VAL A 451 40.03 -3.42 -3.86
C VAL A 451 39.88 -4.93 -3.72
N SER A 452 38.65 -5.39 -3.66
CA SER A 452 38.30 -6.82 -3.64
C SER A 452 37.96 -7.28 -5.05
N VAL A 453 38.58 -8.36 -5.51
CA VAL A 453 38.34 -8.90 -6.87
C VAL A 453 37.60 -10.22 -6.76
N LYS A 454 36.61 -10.41 -7.65
CA LYS A 454 35.88 -11.67 -7.79
C LYS A 454 35.67 -11.97 -9.27
N SER A 455 35.96 -13.22 -9.65
CA SER A 455 35.81 -13.68 -11.02
C SER A 455 34.63 -14.64 -11.14
N TYR A 456 33.89 -14.51 -12.22
CA TYR A 456 32.76 -15.38 -12.56
C TYR A 456 33.08 -16.09 -13.87
N PRO A 457 33.08 -17.46 -13.85
CA PRO A 457 33.29 -18.25 -15.05
C PRO A 457 32.15 -18.05 -16.05
N ALA A 458 32.27 -18.62 -17.24
CA ALA A 458 31.29 -18.49 -18.30
C ALA A 458 29.85 -18.77 -17.84
N PHE A 459 28.97 -17.78 -17.97
CA PHE A 459 27.54 -17.86 -17.63
C PHE A 459 26.70 -17.06 -18.63
N ARG A 460 25.40 -17.33 -18.66
CA ARG A 460 24.40 -16.53 -19.38
C ARG A 460 23.49 -15.84 -18.39
N LEU A 461 22.88 -14.72 -18.77
CA LEU A 461 21.99 -13.96 -17.85
C LEU A 461 20.82 -14.82 -17.33
N ARG A 462 20.28 -15.73 -18.14
CA ARG A 462 19.23 -16.66 -17.71
C ARG A 462 19.68 -17.66 -16.64
N ASP A 463 20.96 -18.01 -16.61
CA ASP A 463 21.60 -19.00 -15.74
C ASP A 463 22.65 -18.32 -14.85
N GLN A 464 22.44 -17.05 -14.49
CA GLN A 464 23.43 -16.26 -13.74
C GLN A 464 23.70 -16.86 -12.35
N PRO A 465 24.95 -16.75 -11.85
CA PRO A 465 25.27 -17.16 -10.48
C PRO A 465 24.39 -16.43 -9.46
N ARG A 466 23.92 -17.14 -8.43
CA ARG A 466 23.03 -16.59 -7.39
C ARG A 466 23.66 -15.48 -6.57
N ASP A 467 24.98 -15.46 -6.51
CA ASP A 467 25.81 -14.53 -5.73
C ASP A 467 26.36 -13.37 -6.55
N ILE A 468 25.90 -13.21 -7.81
CA ILE A 468 26.25 -12.05 -8.64
C ILE A 468 25.41 -10.85 -8.17
N ASP A 469 26.08 -9.71 -8.02
CA ASP A 469 25.39 -8.48 -7.65
C ASP A 469 24.49 -7.99 -8.82
N PRO A 470 23.24 -7.60 -8.58
CA PRO A 470 22.35 -7.07 -9.61
C PRO A 470 22.91 -5.88 -10.38
N VAL A 471 23.73 -5.04 -9.75
CA VAL A 471 24.43 -3.92 -10.38
C VAL A 471 25.34 -4.40 -11.50
N VAL A 472 26.03 -5.53 -11.30
CA VAL A 472 26.92 -6.13 -12.30
C VAL A 472 26.16 -6.51 -13.57
N THR A 473 24.98 -7.14 -13.42
CA THR A 473 24.18 -7.55 -14.57
C THR A 473 23.62 -6.38 -15.37
N GLY A 474 23.38 -5.26 -14.71
CA GLY A 474 22.87 -4.02 -15.32
C GLY A 474 23.84 -3.38 -16.33
N VAL A 475 25.15 -3.58 -16.15
CA VAL A 475 26.16 -2.95 -17.01
C VAL A 475 26.65 -3.85 -18.15
N LEU A 476 26.35 -5.17 -18.12
CA LEU A 476 26.88 -6.15 -19.08
C LEU A 476 26.53 -5.78 -20.54
N ASP A 477 25.30 -5.34 -20.79
CA ASP A 477 24.84 -5.03 -22.16
C ASP A 477 25.70 -3.96 -22.84
N SER A 478 26.26 -3.03 -22.06
CA SER A 478 27.12 -1.94 -22.55
C SER A 478 28.58 -2.35 -22.75
N LEU A 479 29.00 -3.52 -22.23
CA LEU A 479 30.39 -3.94 -22.25
C LEU A 479 30.74 -4.72 -23.52
N ASN A 480 31.92 -4.43 -24.02
CA ASN A 480 32.59 -5.23 -25.06
C ASN A 480 33.65 -6.14 -24.42
N LYS A 481 33.99 -7.24 -25.12
CA LYS A 481 35.11 -8.09 -24.68
C LYS A 481 36.37 -7.25 -24.51
N GLY A 482 37.03 -7.45 -23.36
CA GLY A 482 38.26 -6.76 -22.99
C GLY A 482 38.05 -5.36 -22.41
N SER A 483 36.81 -4.88 -22.23
CA SER A 483 36.53 -3.56 -21.68
C SER A 483 36.18 -3.61 -20.18
N VAL A 484 36.41 -2.48 -19.48
CA VAL A 484 36.06 -2.26 -18.09
C VAL A 484 34.93 -1.24 -18.04
N SER A 485 33.90 -1.50 -17.21
CA SER A 485 32.78 -0.56 -16.99
C SER A 485 33.23 0.72 -16.27
N ASP A 486 32.40 1.75 -16.29
CA ASP A 486 32.45 2.78 -15.26
C ASP A 486 32.19 2.16 -13.89
N MET A 487 32.64 2.83 -12.83
CA MET A 487 32.30 2.39 -11.47
C MET A 487 30.86 2.72 -11.14
N GLU A 488 30.08 1.68 -10.93
CA GLU A 488 28.73 1.82 -10.40
C GLU A 488 28.80 2.01 -8.89
N ALA A 489 28.53 3.25 -8.45
CA ALA A 489 28.60 3.63 -7.04
C ALA A 489 27.22 3.52 -6.37
N THR A 490 27.10 2.64 -5.38
CA THR A 490 25.93 2.49 -4.51
C THR A 490 26.13 3.23 -3.18
N ALA A 491 25.18 3.11 -2.25
CA ALA A 491 25.33 3.65 -0.90
C ALA A 491 26.45 2.96 -0.10
N GLU A 492 26.76 1.70 -0.42
CA GLU A 492 27.66 0.85 0.36
C GLU A 492 29.01 0.60 -0.34
N LYS A 493 29.02 0.57 -1.66
CA LYS A 493 30.19 0.14 -2.44
C LYS A 493 30.23 0.72 -3.84
N GLY A 494 31.40 0.70 -4.46
CA GLY A 494 31.59 0.92 -5.89
C GLY A 494 32.04 -0.37 -6.57
N ILE A 495 31.51 -0.68 -7.74
CA ILE A 495 31.81 -1.91 -8.49
C ILE A 495 32.20 -1.54 -9.91
N LEU A 496 33.36 -2.04 -10.38
CA LEU A 496 33.75 -2.06 -11.78
C LEU A 496 33.64 -3.49 -12.31
N VAL A 497 33.23 -3.63 -13.55
CA VAL A 497 33.09 -4.93 -14.21
C VAL A 497 34.01 -4.99 -15.41
N TYR A 498 34.82 -6.02 -15.49
CA TYR A 498 35.66 -6.36 -16.63
C TYR A 498 35.08 -7.54 -17.38
N ALA A 499 34.82 -7.36 -18.67
CA ALA A 499 34.38 -8.44 -19.56
C ALA A 499 35.59 -9.16 -20.18
N ALA A 500 36.08 -10.20 -19.50
CA ALA A 500 37.21 -11.00 -20.01
C ALA A 500 36.87 -11.71 -21.33
N ASP A 501 35.62 -12.23 -21.44
CA ASP A 501 35.10 -12.81 -22.68
C ASP A 501 33.61 -12.50 -22.84
N LYS A 502 33.18 -12.30 -24.08
CA LYS A 502 31.81 -12.07 -24.51
C LYS A 502 31.55 -12.87 -25.76
N ARG A 503 30.68 -13.86 -25.70
CA ARG A 503 30.29 -14.68 -26.83
C ARG A 503 28.81 -14.53 -27.09
N THR A 504 28.47 -13.87 -28.16
CA THR A 504 27.09 -13.75 -28.62
C THR A 504 26.60 -15.08 -29.22
N PRO A 505 25.33 -15.45 -29.01
CA PRO A 505 24.77 -16.63 -29.66
C PRO A 505 24.74 -16.44 -31.19
N PRO A 506 24.69 -17.56 -31.94
CA PRO A 506 24.48 -17.46 -33.38
C PRO A 506 23.12 -16.84 -33.65
N LEU A 507 23.10 -15.72 -34.37
CA LEU A 507 21.89 -15.02 -34.79
C LEU A 507 21.48 -15.54 -36.18
N GLY A 508 20.47 -16.37 -36.23
CA GLY A 508 19.96 -16.90 -37.49
C GLY A 508 18.59 -17.52 -37.36
N GLU A 509 17.74 -17.29 -38.34
CA GLU A 509 16.35 -17.80 -38.35
C GLU A 509 16.26 -19.33 -38.35
N SER A 510 17.37 -20.01 -38.72
CA SER A 510 17.45 -21.46 -38.75
C SER A 510 17.82 -22.10 -37.42
N SER A 511 18.16 -21.33 -36.37
CA SER A 511 18.51 -21.94 -35.09
C SER A 511 17.26 -22.33 -34.30
N PRO A 512 17.32 -23.47 -33.55
CA PRO A 512 16.23 -23.89 -32.67
C PRO A 512 15.86 -22.82 -31.63
N GLU A 513 16.85 -22.11 -31.09
CA GLU A 513 16.68 -21.07 -30.09
C GLU A 513 15.90 -19.89 -30.67
N TYR A 514 16.21 -19.50 -31.93
CA TYR A 514 15.45 -18.45 -32.63
C TYR A 514 13.99 -18.86 -32.81
N ALA A 515 13.74 -20.08 -33.27
CA ALA A 515 12.38 -20.60 -33.47
C ALA A 515 11.58 -20.62 -32.16
N GLN A 516 12.20 -21.06 -31.06
CA GLN A 516 11.58 -21.06 -29.74
C GLN A 516 11.28 -19.66 -29.24
N MET A 517 12.23 -18.73 -29.33
CA MET A 517 12.07 -17.34 -28.90
C MET A 517 10.99 -16.63 -29.73
N ARG A 518 11.03 -16.80 -31.05
CA ARG A 518 10.00 -16.27 -31.95
C ARG A 518 8.60 -16.79 -31.59
N ALA A 519 8.46 -18.08 -31.32
CA ALA A 519 7.19 -18.68 -30.92
C ALA A 519 6.71 -18.17 -29.55
N ALA A 520 7.63 -17.93 -28.62
CA ALA A 520 7.28 -17.34 -27.31
C ALA A 520 6.83 -15.88 -27.46
N LEU A 521 7.55 -15.07 -28.24
CA LEU A 521 7.17 -13.69 -28.51
C LEU A 521 5.87 -13.58 -29.31
N ALA A 522 5.66 -14.44 -30.31
CA ALA A 522 4.41 -14.48 -31.06
C ALA A 522 3.22 -14.77 -30.14
N ARG A 523 3.34 -15.72 -29.22
CA ARG A 523 2.31 -15.99 -28.22
C ARG A 523 2.06 -14.80 -27.30
N ALA A 524 3.11 -14.14 -26.82
CA ALA A 524 2.98 -12.96 -25.97
C ALA A 524 2.30 -11.80 -26.70
N SER A 525 2.71 -11.52 -27.96
CA SER A 525 2.10 -10.50 -28.83
C SER A 525 0.63 -10.81 -29.09
N SER A 526 0.30 -12.05 -29.44
CA SER A 526 -1.05 -12.55 -29.67
C SER A 526 -1.98 -12.33 -28.45
N VAL A 527 -1.51 -12.68 -27.26
CA VAL A 527 -2.26 -12.41 -26.01
C VAL A 527 -2.43 -10.91 -25.79
N SER A 528 -1.39 -10.11 -25.99
CA SER A 528 -1.46 -8.65 -25.84
C SER A 528 -2.45 -8.01 -26.81
N GLU A 529 -2.56 -8.49 -28.05
CA GLU A 529 -3.55 -8.03 -29.02
C GLU A 529 -5.00 -8.27 -28.53
N SER A 530 -5.29 -9.46 -28.04
CA SER A 530 -6.64 -9.77 -27.53
C SER A 530 -7.01 -8.89 -26.32
N VAL A 531 -6.06 -8.67 -25.40
CA VAL A 531 -6.25 -7.79 -24.22
C VAL A 531 -6.45 -6.33 -24.66
N ALA A 532 -5.69 -5.86 -25.66
CA ALA A 532 -5.80 -4.50 -26.17
C ALA A 532 -7.16 -4.28 -26.88
N ILE A 533 -7.62 -5.23 -27.69
CA ILE A 533 -8.93 -5.16 -28.35
C ILE A 533 -10.06 -5.11 -27.31
N LEU A 534 -10.02 -5.98 -26.31
CA LEU A 534 -11.01 -5.98 -25.23
C LEU A 534 -10.94 -4.68 -24.40
N GLY A 535 -9.75 -4.16 -24.15
CA GLY A 535 -9.54 -2.90 -23.46
C GLY A 535 -10.14 -1.70 -24.22
N ASP A 536 -9.89 -1.60 -25.52
CA ASP A 536 -10.47 -0.55 -26.37
C ASP A 536 -12.01 -0.64 -26.45
N LEU A 537 -12.54 -1.86 -26.49
CA LEU A 537 -13.99 -2.09 -26.44
C LEU A 537 -14.60 -1.61 -25.11
N VAL A 538 -13.96 -1.93 -23.99
CA VAL A 538 -14.35 -1.46 -22.65
C VAL A 538 -14.31 0.08 -22.58
N ASP A 539 -13.22 0.70 -23.02
CA ASP A 539 -13.05 2.15 -22.97
C ASP A 539 -14.09 2.90 -23.81
N ARG A 540 -14.42 2.38 -24.99
CA ARG A 540 -15.47 2.95 -25.85
C ARG A 540 -16.84 2.85 -25.18
N GLU A 541 -17.14 1.70 -24.59
CA GLU A 541 -18.45 1.46 -23.96
C GLU A 541 -18.60 2.30 -22.68
N LEU A 542 -17.57 2.42 -21.85
CA LEU A 542 -17.59 3.30 -20.68
C LEU A 542 -17.82 4.76 -21.07
N LYS A 543 -17.14 5.25 -22.12
CA LYS A 543 -17.36 6.61 -22.63
C LYS A 543 -18.79 6.81 -23.16
N ARG A 544 -19.36 5.80 -23.84
CA ARG A 544 -20.76 5.82 -24.30
C ARG A 544 -21.72 5.90 -23.12
N THR A 545 -21.47 5.07 -22.11
CA THR A 545 -22.29 5.00 -20.90
C THR A 545 -22.26 6.31 -20.12
N ASP A 546 -21.10 6.95 -19.99
CA ASP A 546 -20.96 8.26 -19.32
C ASP A 546 -21.61 9.41 -20.11
N ALA A 547 -21.63 9.34 -21.43
CA ALA A 547 -22.28 10.34 -22.27
C ALA A 547 -23.83 10.24 -22.22
N THR A 548 -24.37 9.04 -22.02
CA THR A 548 -25.81 8.80 -21.91
C THR A 548 -26.37 9.03 -20.51
N ALA A 549 -25.50 9.07 -19.50
CA ALA A 549 -25.87 9.32 -18.09
C ALA A 549 -26.12 10.82 -17.76
N LYS A 550 -25.96 11.72 -18.73
CA LYS A 550 -26.27 13.16 -18.63
C LYS A 550 -27.68 13.43 -19.08
#